data_ac394a634fe3e18eb5ab19b053f16e11
#
_entry.id   ac394a634fe3e18eb5ab19b053f16e11
#
_cell.length_a   1.000
_cell.length_b   1.000
_cell.length_c   1.000
_cell.angle_alpha   90.00
_cell.angle_beta   90.00
_cell.angle_gamma   90.00
#
_symmetry.space_group_name_H-M   'P 1'
#
loop_
_entity.id
_entity.type
_entity.pdbx_description
1 polymer ?
#
loop_
_entity_poly.entity_id
_entity_poly.type
_entity_poly.pdbx_seq_one_letter_code
_entity_poly.pdbx_strand_id
1 'polypeptide(L)'
;MATKNEEILRKPDWLKIKLNTNENYTGLKKMMKEKNLNTVCEEAKCPNIHECWGARRTATFMILGAVCTRACRFCAVKTGLPNELDLNEPERVAESVELMNLKHVVITAVARDDLRDAGSNVYAETVRKVRERNPFTTIEILPSDMGGDYDALETLMASRPDILNHNIETVRRLTPRVRARATYDRTLEFLRRSKELQPDIPTKSSIMVGLGETIEEIYETMDDLRANDVDILTIGQYLQPSRKHLKVQKYYTPLEFGKLRKVAMDKGFKHCQAGPLVRSSYHADEQVNEAAKEKQRQGEAQLNS
;
A
#
# COMPACT_ATOMS: atom_id res chain seq x y z
N MET A 1 20.80 -13.30 36.30
CA MET A 1 21.05 -12.99 34.88
C MET A 1 20.57 -11.57 34.63
N ALA A 2 21.48 -10.62 34.43
CA ALA A 2 21.14 -9.21 34.29
C ALA A 2 20.37 -8.99 32.99
N THR A 3 19.16 -8.45 33.09
CA THR A 3 18.38 -7.96 31.96
C THR A 3 19.17 -6.81 31.33
N LYS A 4 19.72 -7.02 30.13
CA LYS A 4 20.24 -5.93 29.31
C LYS A 4 19.14 -4.87 29.21
N ASN A 5 19.36 -3.69 29.74
CA ASN A 5 18.55 -2.52 29.47
C ASN A 5 18.57 -2.29 27.95
N GLU A 6 17.52 -2.74 27.26
CA GLU A 6 17.36 -2.45 25.83
C GLU A 6 17.08 -0.95 25.72
N GLU A 7 18.05 -0.23 25.22
CA GLU A 7 17.98 1.20 24.99
C GLU A 7 16.84 1.48 24.01
N ILE A 8 15.83 2.24 24.46
CA ILE A 8 14.73 2.63 23.57
C ILE A 8 15.26 3.70 22.62
N LEU A 9 15.42 3.35 21.34
CA LEU A 9 15.81 4.28 20.30
C LEU A 9 14.85 5.47 20.25
N ARG A 10 15.37 6.69 20.45
CA ARG A 10 14.58 7.91 20.31
C ARG A 10 14.31 8.20 18.85
N LYS A 11 13.05 8.60 18.55
CA LYS A 11 12.64 9.01 17.20
C LYS A 11 13.42 10.26 16.78
N PRO A 12 14.20 10.22 15.68
CA PRO A 12 15.02 11.34 15.23
C PRO A 12 14.18 12.49 14.62
N ASP A 13 14.79 13.66 14.49
CA ASP A 13 14.10 14.87 14.06
C ASP A 13 13.53 14.81 12.66
N TRP A 14 14.16 14.10 11.72
CA TRP A 14 13.67 13.92 10.34
C TRP A 14 12.40 13.06 10.22
N LEU A 15 11.97 12.43 11.30
CA LEU A 15 10.69 11.72 11.41
C LEU A 15 9.60 12.54 12.11
N LYS A 16 9.89 13.79 12.51
CA LYS A 16 8.89 14.68 13.09
C LYS A 16 7.99 15.21 11.97
N ILE A 17 6.69 15.17 12.21
CA ILE A 17 5.65 15.60 11.27
C ILE A 17 5.10 16.93 11.75
N LYS A 18 4.92 17.88 10.85
CA LYS A 18 4.12 19.09 11.10
C LYS A 18 2.65 18.74 10.85
N LEU A 19 1.83 18.77 11.87
CA LEU A 19 0.38 18.62 11.72
C LEU A 19 -0.16 19.88 11.04
N ASN A 20 -0.75 19.71 9.87
CA ASN A 20 -1.42 20.78 9.13
C ASN A 20 -2.87 20.36 8.91
N THR A 21 -3.75 20.70 9.85
CA THR A 21 -5.19 20.44 9.74
C THR A 21 -5.83 21.58 8.96
N ASN A 22 -6.25 21.32 7.73
CA ASN A 22 -7.04 22.23 6.92
C ASN A 22 -8.52 21.80 6.89
N GLU A 23 -9.41 22.66 6.39
CA GLU A 23 -10.85 22.40 6.31
C GLU A 23 -11.17 21.19 5.43
N ASN A 24 -10.40 20.96 4.36
CA ASN A 24 -10.56 19.79 3.48
C ASN A 24 -10.39 18.48 4.24
N TYR A 25 -9.34 18.38 5.08
CA TYR A 25 -9.11 17.17 5.89
C TYR A 25 -10.30 16.86 6.82
N THR A 26 -10.84 17.90 7.46
CA THR A 26 -11.96 17.73 8.42
C THR A 26 -13.25 17.31 7.70
N GLY A 27 -13.50 17.88 6.53
CA GLY A 27 -14.65 17.51 5.68
C GLY A 27 -14.57 16.07 5.17
N LEU A 28 -13.40 15.67 4.69
CA LEU A 28 -13.16 14.31 4.20
C LEU A 28 -13.29 13.26 5.32
N LYS A 29 -12.76 13.55 6.49
CA LYS A 29 -12.89 12.67 7.65
C LYS A 29 -14.36 12.48 8.07
N LYS A 30 -15.15 13.55 8.06
CA LYS A 30 -16.59 13.49 8.35
C LYS A 30 -17.31 12.61 7.31
N MET A 31 -17.04 12.83 6.03
CA MET A 31 -17.62 12.05 4.92
C MET A 31 -17.30 10.55 5.03
N MET A 32 -16.05 10.17 5.32
CA MET A 32 -15.66 8.77 5.50
C MET A 32 -16.48 8.10 6.60
N LYS A 33 -16.67 8.80 7.72
CA LYS A 33 -17.48 8.29 8.83
C LYS A 33 -18.96 8.16 8.46
N GLU A 34 -19.54 9.14 7.77
CA GLU A 34 -20.93 9.13 7.34
C GLU A 34 -21.21 8.01 6.33
N LYS A 35 -20.26 7.71 5.45
CA LYS A 35 -20.35 6.63 4.47
C LYS A 35 -19.91 5.25 4.99
N ASN A 36 -19.54 5.14 6.27
CA ASN A 36 -19.04 3.91 6.89
C ASN A 36 -17.90 3.27 6.07
N LEU A 37 -16.92 4.08 5.69
CA LEU A 37 -15.74 3.64 4.94
C LEU A 37 -14.49 3.68 5.81
N ASN A 38 -13.60 2.72 5.59
CA ASN A 38 -12.32 2.63 6.27
C ASN A 38 -11.19 3.12 5.33
N THR A 39 -10.20 3.80 5.90
CA THR A 39 -8.97 4.17 5.18
C THR A 39 -7.74 3.73 5.95
N VAL A 40 -6.75 3.20 5.25
CA VAL A 40 -5.44 2.93 5.87
C VAL A 40 -4.80 4.22 6.39
N CYS A 41 -5.13 5.35 5.77
CA CYS A 41 -4.64 6.66 6.19
C CYS A 41 -5.01 6.99 7.64
N GLU A 42 -6.22 6.62 8.08
CA GLU A 42 -6.68 6.80 9.48
C GLU A 42 -6.25 5.63 10.37
N GLU A 43 -6.52 4.39 9.96
CA GLU A 43 -6.23 3.19 10.76
C GLU A 43 -4.74 3.05 11.10
N ALA A 44 -3.85 3.31 10.13
CA ALA A 44 -2.41 3.30 10.33
C ALA A 44 -1.85 4.61 10.90
N LYS A 45 -2.69 5.62 11.20
CA LYS A 45 -2.26 6.95 11.64
C LYS A 45 -1.15 7.51 10.74
N CYS A 46 -1.42 7.48 9.42
CA CYS A 46 -0.44 7.80 8.39
C CYS A 46 0.08 9.23 8.56
N PRO A 47 1.40 9.45 8.60
CA PRO A 47 1.98 10.78 8.74
C PRO A 47 1.67 11.71 7.56
N ASN A 48 1.36 11.17 6.40
CA ASN A 48 1.21 11.90 5.15
C ASN A 48 -0.26 12.24 4.81
N ILE A 49 -1.21 11.89 5.68
CA ILE A 49 -2.65 12.00 5.40
C ILE A 49 -3.07 13.42 4.96
N HIS A 50 -2.51 14.45 5.58
CA HIS A 50 -2.84 15.85 5.27
C HIS A 50 -2.34 16.29 3.88
N GLU A 51 -1.20 15.79 3.45
CA GLU A 51 -0.64 16.04 2.12
C GLU A 51 -1.43 15.28 1.06
N CYS A 52 -1.64 13.97 1.27
CA CYS A 52 -2.32 13.11 0.30
C CYS A 52 -3.77 13.55 0.06
N TRP A 53 -4.54 13.78 1.11
CA TRP A 53 -5.94 14.17 0.98
C TRP A 53 -6.14 15.63 0.56
N GLY A 54 -5.18 16.51 0.89
CA GLY A 54 -5.25 17.93 0.57
C GLY A 54 -4.75 18.27 -0.84
N ALA A 55 -3.43 18.34 -0.98
CA ALA A 55 -2.78 18.86 -2.19
C ALA A 55 -2.75 17.85 -3.35
N ARG A 56 -2.62 16.54 -3.06
CA ARG A 56 -2.42 15.51 -4.08
C ARG A 56 -3.69 14.85 -4.59
N ARG A 57 -4.80 14.98 -3.88
CA ARG A 57 -6.06 14.30 -4.22
C ARG A 57 -5.86 12.79 -4.41
N THR A 58 -5.15 12.16 -3.45
CA THR A 58 -4.94 10.71 -3.39
C THR A 58 -5.44 10.17 -2.07
N ALA A 59 -6.08 9.00 -2.09
CA ALA A 59 -6.53 8.31 -0.88
C ALA A 59 -6.31 6.80 -1.00
N THR A 60 -6.18 6.14 0.17
CA THR A 60 -6.07 4.69 0.26
C THR A 60 -7.27 4.15 1.03
N PHE A 61 -8.24 3.60 0.31
CA PHE A 61 -9.40 2.94 0.90
C PHE A 61 -9.03 1.52 1.35
N MET A 62 -9.58 1.11 2.48
CA MET A 62 -9.44 -0.24 3.00
C MET A 62 -10.80 -0.92 2.97
N ILE A 63 -10.98 -1.83 2.03
CA ILE A 63 -12.23 -2.59 1.80
C ILE A 63 -12.24 -3.92 2.53
N LEU A 64 -13.34 -4.67 2.43
CA LEU A 64 -13.61 -5.95 3.07
C LEU A 64 -13.77 -5.83 4.60
N GLY A 65 -14.07 -4.62 5.09
CA GLY A 65 -14.29 -4.31 6.50
C GLY A 65 -13.04 -3.85 7.24
N ALA A 66 -13.10 -3.87 8.59
CA ALA A 66 -12.07 -3.29 9.48
C ALA A 66 -11.31 -4.34 10.30
N VAL A 67 -11.57 -5.64 10.13
CA VAL A 67 -10.97 -6.73 10.91
C VAL A 67 -10.24 -7.69 9.98
N CYS A 68 -8.94 -7.87 10.22
CA CYS A 68 -8.07 -8.74 9.42
C CYS A 68 -7.98 -10.15 10.03
N THR A 69 -7.99 -11.19 9.20
CA THR A 69 -7.75 -12.57 9.63
C THR A 69 -6.29 -12.85 9.97
N ARG A 70 -5.36 -11.93 9.66
CA ARG A 70 -3.91 -12.08 9.85
C ARG A 70 -3.37 -11.09 10.87
N ALA A 71 -2.42 -11.56 11.71
CA ALA A 71 -1.80 -10.78 12.79
C ALA A 71 -0.36 -10.39 12.44
N CYS A 72 -0.14 -9.62 11.37
CA CYS A 72 1.19 -9.13 11.02
C CYS A 72 1.74 -8.19 12.09
N ARG A 73 2.96 -8.46 12.58
CA ARG A 73 3.52 -7.80 13.78
C ARG A 73 3.95 -6.34 13.57
N PHE A 74 3.81 -5.82 12.36
CA PHE A 74 4.05 -4.41 12.04
C PHE A 74 2.74 -3.61 11.85
N CYS A 75 1.60 -4.30 11.69
CA CYS A 75 0.34 -3.69 11.26
C CYS A 75 -0.56 -3.33 12.45
N ALA A 76 -1.13 -2.13 12.42
CA ALA A 76 -2.03 -1.62 13.47
C ALA A 76 -3.49 -2.04 13.28
N VAL A 77 -3.85 -2.64 12.14
CA VAL A 77 -5.23 -3.07 11.84
C VAL A 77 -5.68 -4.13 12.84
N LYS A 78 -6.93 -4.01 13.28
CA LYS A 78 -7.53 -4.94 14.23
C LYS A 78 -7.55 -6.35 13.67
N THR A 79 -7.12 -7.32 14.46
CA THR A 79 -7.10 -8.74 14.10
C THR A 79 -8.24 -9.49 14.79
N GLY A 80 -8.85 -10.43 14.09
CA GLY A 80 -9.91 -11.26 14.65
C GLY A 80 -10.74 -11.95 13.58
N LEU A 81 -11.93 -12.38 13.96
CA LEU A 81 -12.94 -12.89 13.04
C LEU A 81 -13.69 -11.70 12.43
N PRO A 82 -13.65 -11.51 11.10
CA PRO A 82 -14.36 -10.44 10.43
C PRO A 82 -15.89 -10.63 10.49
N ASN A 83 -16.61 -9.53 10.33
CA ASN A 83 -18.06 -9.55 10.14
C ASN A 83 -18.41 -10.02 8.72
N GLU A 84 -19.72 -10.16 8.45
CA GLU A 84 -20.26 -10.39 7.11
C GLU A 84 -19.78 -9.34 6.11
N LEU A 85 -19.70 -9.73 4.84
CA LEU A 85 -19.34 -8.83 3.75
C LEU A 85 -20.45 -7.81 3.50
N ASP A 86 -20.04 -6.56 3.33
CA ASP A 86 -20.91 -5.50 2.86
C ASP A 86 -20.79 -5.37 1.33
N LEU A 87 -21.73 -5.95 0.61
CA LEU A 87 -21.75 -5.94 -0.85
C LEU A 87 -22.02 -4.55 -1.46
N ASN A 88 -22.44 -3.57 -0.65
CA ASN A 88 -22.60 -2.18 -1.07
C ASN A 88 -21.35 -1.33 -0.86
N GLU A 89 -20.30 -1.88 -0.26
CA GLU A 89 -19.02 -1.17 -0.04
C GLU A 89 -18.40 -0.68 -1.36
N PRO A 90 -18.36 -1.45 -2.47
CA PRO A 90 -17.83 -0.99 -3.75
C PRO A 90 -18.47 0.29 -4.29
N GLU A 91 -19.81 0.41 -4.21
CA GLU A 91 -20.54 1.61 -4.66
C GLU A 91 -20.17 2.82 -3.80
N ARG A 92 -20.12 2.67 -2.47
CA ARG A 92 -19.77 3.76 -1.56
C ARG A 92 -18.32 4.23 -1.74
N VAL A 93 -17.39 3.31 -2.08
CA VAL A 93 -16.01 3.67 -2.43
C VAL A 93 -16.01 4.51 -3.71
N ALA A 94 -16.70 4.08 -4.76
CA ALA A 94 -16.77 4.79 -6.03
C ALA A 94 -17.36 6.20 -5.89
N GLU A 95 -18.45 6.34 -5.11
CA GLU A 95 -19.01 7.65 -4.77
C GLU A 95 -18.02 8.54 -4.00
N SER A 96 -17.26 7.96 -3.09
CA SER A 96 -16.31 8.73 -2.29
C SER A 96 -15.13 9.20 -3.13
N VAL A 97 -14.66 8.39 -4.08
CA VAL A 97 -13.65 8.79 -5.07
C VAL A 97 -14.14 9.99 -5.88
N GLU A 98 -15.41 9.98 -6.33
CA GLU A 98 -16.04 11.08 -7.06
C GLU A 98 -16.13 12.34 -6.21
N LEU A 99 -16.71 12.25 -5.01
CA LEU A 99 -16.87 13.38 -4.09
C LEU A 99 -15.55 14.03 -3.67
N MET A 100 -14.50 13.22 -3.53
CA MET A 100 -13.14 13.70 -3.24
C MET A 100 -12.43 14.23 -4.49
N ASN A 101 -12.98 14.02 -5.68
CA ASN A 101 -12.37 14.34 -6.97
C ASN A 101 -10.91 13.83 -7.03
N LEU A 102 -10.74 12.52 -6.75
CA LEU A 102 -9.40 11.93 -6.69
C LEU A 102 -8.84 11.75 -8.09
N LYS A 103 -7.56 12.11 -8.26
CA LYS A 103 -6.79 11.80 -9.47
C LYS A 103 -6.25 10.37 -9.47
N HIS A 104 -5.97 9.86 -8.28
CA HIS A 104 -5.45 8.52 -8.06
C HIS A 104 -6.06 7.93 -6.79
N VAL A 105 -6.50 6.68 -6.87
CA VAL A 105 -7.02 5.94 -5.72
C VAL A 105 -6.24 4.64 -5.52
N VAL A 106 -5.88 4.37 -4.27
CA VAL A 106 -5.35 3.07 -3.88
C VAL A 106 -6.44 2.30 -3.15
N ILE A 107 -6.76 1.11 -3.62
CA ILE A 107 -7.71 0.19 -3.01
C ILE A 107 -6.92 -0.93 -2.36
N THR A 108 -6.95 -1.01 -1.06
CA THR A 108 -6.38 -2.12 -0.28
C THR A 108 -7.46 -2.80 0.54
N ALA A 109 -7.13 -3.88 1.22
CA ALA A 109 -8.09 -4.59 2.08
C ALA A 109 -7.42 -5.20 3.31
N VAL A 110 -8.25 -5.54 4.28
CA VAL A 110 -7.90 -6.55 5.28
C VAL A 110 -7.80 -7.93 4.61
N ALA A 111 -6.94 -8.83 5.11
CA ALA A 111 -6.96 -10.21 4.63
C ALA A 111 -8.25 -10.90 5.12
N ARG A 112 -8.87 -11.65 4.21
CA ARG A 112 -10.10 -12.42 4.40
C ARG A 112 -9.87 -13.88 4.07
N ASP A 113 -8.92 -14.52 4.77
CA ASP A 113 -8.64 -15.97 4.60
C ASP A 113 -9.85 -16.86 5.01
N ASP A 114 -10.90 -16.26 5.53
CA ASP A 114 -12.20 -16.87 5.85
C ASP A 114 -13.12 -16.98 4.62
N LEU A 115 -12.88 -16.19 3.58
CA LEU A 115 -13.66 -16.22 2.34
C LEU A 115 -13.01 -17.19 1.32
N ARG A 116 -13.86 -17.86 0.56
CA ARG A 116 -13.41 -18.83 -0.45
C ARG A 116 -12.56 -18.18 -1.56
N ASP A 117 -12.92 -16.97 -1.95
CA ASP A 117 -12.22 -16.19 -2.98
C ASP A 117 -11.26 -15.15 -2.40
N ALA A 118 -10.99 -15.21 -1.09
CA ALA A 118 -10.19 -14.23 -0.36
C ALA A 118 -10.61 -12.77 -0.58
N GLY A 119 -11.82 -12.52 -1.09
CA GLY A 119 -12.39 -11.20 -1.37
C GLY A 119 -12.07 -10.65 -2.76
N SER A 120 -11.54 -11.44 -3.68
CA SER A 120 -11.17 -11.01 -5.04
C SER A 120 -12.35 -10.44 -5.83
N ASN A 121 -13.55 -11.01 -5.69
CA ASN A 121 -14.75 -10.52 -6.36
C ASN A 121 -15.14 -9.10 -5.89
N VAL A 122 -15.04 -8.81 -4.60
CA VAL A 122 -15.32 -7.46 -4.06
C VAL A 122 -14.28 -6.45 -4.56
N TYR A 123 -13.01 -6.86 -4.66
CA TYR A 123 -11.97 -6.04 -5.29
C TYR A 123 -12.30 -5.72 -6.75
N ALA A 124 -12.61 -6.74 -7.56
CA ALA A 124 -12.92 -6.57 -8.97
C ALA A 124 -14.14 -5.66 -9.17
N GLU A 125 -15.18 -5.85 -8.34
CA GLU A 125 -16.38 -5.00 -8.36
C GLU A 125 -16.05 -3.55 -7.95
N THR A 126 -15.16 -3.36 -6.95
CA THR A 126 -14.75 -2.01 -6.54
C THR A 126 -14.00 -1.30 -7.66
N VAL A 127 -13.06 -1.98 -8.34
CA VAL A 127 -12.35 -1.43 -9.51
C VAL A 127 -13.32 -1.05 -10.61
N ARG A 128 -14.29 -1.93 -10.92
CA ARG A 128 -15.31 -1.69 -11.94
C ARG A 128 -16.16 -0.45 -11.61
N LYS A 129 -16.69 -0.37 -10.39
CA LYS A 129 -17.54 0.75 -9.93
C LYS A 129 -16.79 2.07 -9.91
N VAL A 130 -15.55 2.07 -9.41
CA VAL A 130 -14.70 3.26 -9.43
C VAL A 130 -14.45 3.71 -10.88
N ARG A 131 -14.12 2.81 -11.79
CA ARG A 131 -13.86 3.12 -13.20
C ARG A 131 -15.08 3.65 -13.93
N GLU A 132 -16.25 3.07 -13.70
CA GLU A 132 -17.52 3.52 -14.30
C GLU A 132 -17.86 4.95 -13.88
N ARG A 133 -17.70 5.26 -12.60
CA ARG A 133 -18.09 6.54 -12.02
C ARG A 133 -17.01 7.61 -12.18
N ASN A 134 -15.74 7.20 -12.24
CA ASN A 134 -14.57 8.06 -12.26
C ASN A 134 -13.60 7.66 -13.39
N PRO A 135 -13.97 7.86 -14.67
CA PRO A 135 -13.23 7.31 -15.81
C PRO A 135 -11.80 7.83 -15.94
N PHE A 136 -11.49 8.97 -15.35
CA PHE A 136 -10.17 9.62 -15.40
C PHE A 136 -9.30 9.36 -14.16
N THR A 137 -9.86 8.77 -13.12
CA THR A 137 -9.11 8.38 -11.92
C THR A 137 -8.29 7.13 -12.19
N THR A 138 -7.00 7.17 -11.86
CA THR A 138 -6.17 5.97 -11.93
C THR A 138 -6.35 5.12 -10.67
N ILE A 139 -6.34 3.80 -10.84
CA ILE A 139 -6.68 2.82 -9.80
C ILE A 139 -5.47 1.93 -9.53
N GLU A 140 -4.90 2.01 -8.33
CA GLU A 140 -3.93 1.06 -7.81
C GLU A 140 -4.64 0.09 -6.86
N ILE A 141 -4.40 -1.21 -7.00
CA ILE A 141 -4.86 -2.20 -6.01
C ILE A 141 -3.68 -2.72 -5.20
N LEU A 142 -3.91 -2.93 -3.90
CA LEU A 142 -2.94 -3.50 -2.96
C LEU A 142 -3.59 -4.67 -2.19
N PRO A 143 -3.79 -5.82 -2.84
CA PRO A 143 -4.38 -7.01 -2.21
C PRO A 143 -3.39 -7.72 -1.28
N SER A 144 -3.93 -8.64 -0.45
CA SER A 144 -3.14 -9.69 0.18
C SER A 144 -2.62 -10.69 -0.88
N ASP A 145 -1.83 -11.68 -0.46
CA ASP A 145 -1.39 -12.78 -1.34
C ASP A 145 -2.50 -13.81 -1.65
N MET A 146 -3.75 -13.49 -1.33
CA MET A 146 -4.95 -14.34 -1.52
C MET A 146 -4.76 -15.79 -1.02
N GLY A 147 -3.88 -15.99 -0.01
CA GLY A 147 -3.55 -17.32 0.46
C GLY A 147 -2.79 -18.21 -0.54
N GLY A 148 -2.42 -17.67 -1.69
CA GLY A 148 -1.84 -18.40 -2.83
C GLY A 148 -2.91 -18.96 -3.79
N ASP A 149 -4.14 -18.47 -3.70
CA ASP A 149 -5.21 -18.78 -4.66
C ASP A 149 -5.01 -17.98 -5.95
N TYR A 150 -4.69 -18.68 -7.03
CA TYR A 150 -4.39 -18.05 -8.31
C TYR A 150 -5.66 -17.76 -9.13
N ASP A 151 -6.78 -18.43 -8.90
CA ASP A 151 -8.07 -18.10 -9.51
C ASP A 151 -8.54 -16.74 -8.97
N ALA A 152 -8.31 -16.49 -7.68
CA ALA A 152 -8.54 -15.19 -7.06
C ALA A 152 -7.64 -14.10 -7.68
N LEU A 153 -6.38 -14.41 -7.99
CA LEU A 153 -5.47 -13.48 -8.67
C LEU A 153 -5.94 -13.19 -10.11
N GLU A 154 -6.38 -14.20 -10.85
CA GLU A 154 -6.94 -14.02 -12.22
C GLU A 154 -8.15 -13.08 -12.18
N THR A 155 -9.05 -13.26 -11.22
CA THR A 155 -10.21 -12.36 -11.00
C THR A 155 -9.78 -10.92 -10.76
N LEU A 156 -8.75 -10.71 -9.91
CA LEU A 156 -8.19 -9.38 -9.66
C LEU A 156 -7.63 -8.76 -10.95
N MET A 157 -6.79 -9.50 -11.67
CA MET A 157 -6.12 -9.00 -12.87
C MET A 157 -7.08 -8.77 -14.02
N ALA A 158 -8.17 -9.55 -14.11
CA ALA A 158 -9.25 -9.34 -15.10
C ALA A 158 -9.97 -8.00 -14.88
N SER A 159 -9.99 -7.44 -13.67
CA SER A 159 -10.56 -6.10 -13.40
C SER A 159 -9.71 -4.95 -13.99
N ARG A 160 -8.50 -5.26 -14.45
CA ARG A 160 -7.55 -4.33 -15.10
C ARG A 160 -7.28 -3.05 -14.30
N PRO A 161 -6.71 -3.15 -13.09
CA PRO A 161 -6.23 -1.97 -12.38
C PRO A 161 -5.13 -1.26 -13.19
N ASP A 162 -4.88 0.01 -12.92
CA ASP A 162 -3.80 0.75 -13.59
C ASP A 162 -2.41 0.40 -12.98
N ILE A 163 -2.37 -0.07 -11.72
CA ILE A 163 -1.17 -0.61 -11.04
C ILE A 163 -1.58 -1.77 -10.13
N LEU A 164 -0.84 -2.88 -10.17
CA LEU A 164 -0.89 -3.91 -9.13
C LEU A 164 0.24 -3.71 -8.14
N ASN A 165 -0.08 -3.46 -6.88
CA ASN A 165 0.86 -3.38 -5.79
C ASN A 165 0.70 -4.59 -4.86
N HIS A 166 1.81 -5.26 -4.53
CA HIS A 166 1.83 -6.28 -3.47
C HIS A 166 3.14 -6.20 -2.71
N ASN A 167 3.05 -5.79 -1.45
CA ASN A 167 4.24 -5.50 -0.64
C ASN A 167 4.96 -6.77 -0.19
N ILE A 168 6.28 -6.83 -0.37
CA ILE A 168 7.14 -7.85 0.22
C ILE A 168 7.39 -7.60 1.72
N GLU A 169 7.24 -6.36 2.15
CA GLU A 169 7.29 -5.83 3.51
C GLU A 169 8.68 -5.86 4.15
N THR A 170 9.43 -6.94 4.04
CA THR A 170 10.75 -7.09 4.65
C THR A 170 11.57 -8.16 3.93
N VAL A 171 12.83 -8.31 4.32
CA VAL A 171 13.77 -9.29 3.76
C VAL A 171 13.37 -10.74 4.12
N ARG A 172 13.86 -11.70 3.35
CA ARG A 172 13.54 -13.14 3.45
C ARG A 172 13.66 -13.68 4.87
N ARG A 173 14.79 -13.44 5.54
CA ARG A 173 15.08 -13.92 6.90
C ARG A 173 14.07 -13.41 7.93
N LEU A 174 13.59 -12.18 7.79
CA LEU A 174 12.70 -11.56 8.75
C LEU A 174 11.22 -11.85 8.48
N THR A 175 10.85 -12.26 7.27
CA THR A 175 9.46 -12.48 6.87
C THR A 175 8.66 -13.35 7.86
N PRO A 176 9.15 -14.52 8.34
CA PRO A 176 8.37 -15.35 9.26
C PRO A 176 8.09 -14.67 10.61
N ARG A 177 8.96 -13.74 11.03
CA ARG A 177 8.79 -12.99 12.28
C ARG A 177 7.88 -11.77 12.11
N VAL A 178 7.86 -11.17 10.93
CA VAL A 178 7.21 -9.88 10.64
C VAL A 178 5.80 -10.07 10.12
N ARG A 179 5.61 -11.01 9.19
CA ARG A 179 4.33 -11.26 8.50
C ARG A 179 3.65 -12.51 9.03
N ALA A 180 2.32 -12.44 9.20
CA ALA A 180 1.52 -13.60 9.56
C ALA A 180 0.98 -14.27 8.29
N ARG A 181 1.14 -15.61 8.18
CA ARG A 181 0.65 -16.46 7.08
C ARG A 181 1.20 -16.15 5.68
N ALA A 182 1.73 -14.96 5.44
CA ALA A 182 2.35 -14.60 4.17
C ALA A 182 3.81 -15.08 4.15
N THR A 183 4.25 -15.63 3.02
CA THR A 183 5.64 -16.04 2.82
C THR A 183 6.35 -15.15 1.81
N TYR A 184 7.66 -15.10 1.88
CA TYR A 184 8.49 -14.31 0.95
C TYR A 184 8.33 -14.81 -0.49
N ASP A 185 8.46 -16.13 -0.69
CA ASP A 185 8.38 -16.74 -2.02
C ASP A 185 6.97 -16.63 -2.64
N ARG A 186 5.90 -16.74 -1.83
CA ARG A 186 4.55 -16.52 -2.32
C ARG A 186 4.32 -15.08 -2.79
N THR A 187 4.94 -14.10 -2.11
CA THR A 187 4.88 -12.70 -2.56
C THR A 187 5.55 -12.52 -3.92
N LEU A 188 6.73 -13.11 -4.13
CA LEU A 188 7.41 -13.06 -5.42
C LEU A 188 6.59 -13.76 -6.52
N GLU A 189 6.07 -14.93 -6.23
CA GLU A 189 5.23 -15.70 -7.15
C GLU A 189 3.94 -14.95 -7.51
N PHE A 190 3.29 -14.31 -6.54
CA PHE A 190 2.11 -13.48 -6.77
C PHE A 190 2.41 -12.33 -7.75
N LEU A 191 3.52 -11.61 -7.55
CA LEU A 191 3.96 -10.53 -8.44
C LEU A 191 4.30 -11.03 -9.84
N ARG A 192 5.05 -12.13 -9.95
CA ARG A 192 5.42 -12.75 -11.21
C ARG A 192 4.18 -13.16 -12.02
N ARG A 193 3.25 -13.89 -11.40
CA ARG A 193 2.01 -14.33 -12.08
C ARG A 193 1.12 -13.15 -12.46
N SER A 194 1.05 -12.11 -11.65
CA SER A 194 0.32 -10.90 -12.03
C SER A 194 0.86 -10.31 -13.33
N LYS A 195 2.19 -10.31 -13.49
CA LYS A 195 2.87 -9.81 -14.69
C LYS A 195 2.63 -10.72 -15.89
N GLU A 196 2.58 -12.02 -15.70
CA GLU A 196 2.25 -12.99 -16.75
C GLU A 196 0.81 -12.83 -17.24
N LEU A 197 -0.14 -12.64 -16.32
CA LEU A 197 -1.56 -12.44 -16.67
C LEU A 197 -1.81 -11.13 -17.41
N GLN A 198 -1.14 -10.04 -17.02
CA GLN A 198 -1.32 -8.71 -17.61
C GLN A 198 0.06 -8.02 -17.75
N PRO A 199 0.84 -8.29 -18.80
CA PRO A 199 2.20 -7.78 -18.95
C PRO A 199 2.30 -6.25 -19.06
N ASP A 200 1.22 -5.60 -19.50
CA ASP A 200 1.11 -4.15 -19.68
C ASP A 200 0.83 -3.40 -18.36
N ILE A 201 0.33 -4.11 -17.33
CA ILE A 201 0.06 -3.49 -16.02
C ILE A 201 1.36 -3.42 -15.20
N PRO A 202 1.80 -2.23 -14.77
CA PRO A 202 2.93 -2.09 -13.88
C PRO A 202 2.72 -2.83 -12.56
N THR A 203 3.75 -3.55 -12.11
CA THR A 203 3.79 -4.19 -10.79
C THR A 203 4.62 -3.37 -9.82
N LYS A 204 4.18 -3.33 -8.57
CA LYS A 204 4.79 -2.53 -7.50
C LYS A 204 4.96 -3.35 -6.23
N SER A 205 6.03 -3.07 -5.49
CA SER A 205 6.24 -3.64 -4.16
C SER A 205 6.82 -2.62 -3.20
N SER A 206 6.81 -2.94 -1.90
CA SER A 206 7.33 -2.06 -0.85
C SER A 206 8.13 -2.84 0.18
N ILE A 207 9.21 -2.22 0.67
CA ILE A 207 10.05 -2.71 1.76
C ILE A 207 10.01 -1.70 2.91
N MET A 208 9.75 -2.20 4.11
CA MET A 208 9.97 -1.44 5.35
C MET A 208 11.37 -1.76 5.88
N VAL A 209 12.15 -0.74 6.19
CA VAL A 209 13.49 -0.87 6.78
C VAL A 209 13.51 -0.42 8.24
N GLY A 210 14.41 -0.99 9.03
CA GLY A 210 14.57 -0.74 10.46
C GLY A 210 14.01 -1.83 11.36
N LEU A 211 13.80 -3.05 10.82
CA LEU A 211 13.34 -4.25 11.54
C LEU A 211 14.49 -5.18 11.95
N GLY A 212 15.74 -4.86 11.56
CA GLY A 212 16.96 -5.63 11.86
C GLY A 212 17.54 -6.39 10.66
N GLU A 213 17.15 -5.98 9.46
CA GLU A 213 17.77 -6.40 8.20
C GLU A 213 19.16 -5.81 8.04
N THR A 214 20.02 -6.48 7.25
CA THR A 214 21.29 -5.92 6.78
C THR A 214 21.11 -5.21 5.43
N ILE A 215 22.11 -4.46 5.02
CA ILE A 215 22.06 -3.74 3.74
C ILE A 215 22.11 -4.72 2.56
N GLU A 216 22.87 -5.79 2.71
CA GLU A 216 23.02 -6.87 1.73
C GLU A 216 21.68 -7.57 1.53
N GLU A 217 20.95 -7.89 2.60
CA GLU A 217 19.63 -8.51 2.53
C GLU A 217 18.60 -7.60 1.81
N ILE A 218 18.71 -6.27 1.97
CA ILE A 218 17.88 -5.32 1.22
C ILE A 218 18.22 -5.40 -0.27
N TYR A 219 19.51 -5.45 -0.62
CA TYR A 219 19.95 -5.53 -2.01
C TYR A 219 19.54 -6.85 -2.67
N GLU A 220 19.67 -7.98 -1.96
CA GLU A 220 19.17 -9.29 -2.39
C GLU A 220 17.65 -9.25 -2.63
N THR A 221 16.89 -8.60 -1.73
CA THR A 221 15.44 -8.43 -1.89
C THR A 221 15.09 -7.61 -3.14
N MET A 222 15.89 -6.58 -3.46
CA MET A 222 15.73 -5.82 -4.70
C MET A 222 16.00 -6.68 -5.93
N ASP A 223 17.04 -7.54 -5.89
CA ASP A 223 17.37 -8.47 -6.97
C ASP A 223 16.24 -9.50 -7.17
N ASP A 224 15.73 -10.08 -6.09
CA ASP A 224 14.61 -11.02 -6.12
C ASP A 224 13.35 -10.37 -6.74
N LEU A 225 13.03 -9.11 -6.38
CA LEU A 225 11.91 -8.38 -6.95
C LEU A 225 12.12 -8.10 -8.45
N ARG A 226 13.33 -7.72 -8.86
CA ARG A 226 13.64 -7.49 -10.30
C ARG A 226 13.61 -8.78 -11.11
N ALA A 227 14.06 -9.89 -10.55
CA ALA A 227 13.97 -11.21 -11.18
C ALA A 227 12.52 -11.67 -11.40
N ASN A 228 11.56 -11.05 -10.72
CA ASN A 228 10.12 -11.28 -10.87
C ASN A 228 9.39 -10.09 -11.57
N ASP A 229 10.12 -9.29 -12.36
CA ASP A 229 9.63 -8.19 -13.20
C ASP A 229 8.86 -7.10 -12.45
N VAL A 230 9.22 -6.83 -11.19
CA VAL A 230 8.62 -5.72 -10.44
C VAL A 230 9.15 -4.39 -10.98
N ASP A 231 8.24 -3.53 -11.43
CA ASP A 231 8.55 -2.25 -12.08
C ASP A 231 8.87 -1.13 -11.08
N ILE A 232 8.13 -1.10 -9.96
CA ILE A 232 8.11 0.03 -9.01
C ILE A 232 8.46 -0.46 -7.61
N LEU A 233 9.35 0.26 -6.94
CA LEU A 233 9.73 -0.03 -5.55
C LEU A 233 9.51 1.17 -4.65
N THR A 234 8.93 0.96 -3.47
CA THR A 234 8.93 1.95 -2.39
C THR A 234 9.70 1.43 -1.18
N ILE A 235 10.46 2.30 -0.53
CA ILE A 235 11.27 1.96 0.65
C ILE A 235 10.99 2.99 1.74
N GLY A 236 10.39 2.54 2.85
CA GLY A 236 10.03 3.40 3.97
C GLY A 236 10.57 2.95 5.31
N GLN A 237 10.71 3.87 6.26
CA GLN A 237 11.06 3.53 7.63
C GLN A 237 9.91 2.81 8.32
N TYR A 238 10.18 1.66 8.92
CA TYR A 238 9.26 1.05 9.88
C TYR A 238 9.07 1.98 11.08
N LEU A 239 7.81 2.27 11.40
CA LEU A 239 7.42 3.02 12.60
C LEU A 239 6.56 2.12 13.47
N GLN A 240 6.99 1.87 14.69
CA GLN A 240 6.28 1.00 15.62
C GLN A 240 4.90 1.59 16.01
N PRO A 241 3.78 0.93 15.66
CA PRO A 241 2.45 1.48 15.93
C PRO A 241 2.11 1.54 17.43
N SER A 242 2.52 0.54 18.19
CA SER A 242 2.36 0.48 19.65
C SER A 242 3.43 -0.41 20.29
N ARG A 243 3.53 -0.39 21.63
CA ARG A 243 4.48 -1.22 22.38
C ARG A 243 4.30 -2.74 22.19
N LYS A 244 3.15 -3.18 21.66
CA LYS A 244 2.86 -4.60 21.36
C LYS A 244 3.47 -5.06 20.04
N HIS A 245 3.83 -4.13 19.15
CA HIS A 245 4.40 -4.41 17.83
C HIS A 245 5.93 -4.56 17.91
N LEU A 246 6.53 -4.98 16.80
CA LEU A 246 7.98 -5.14 16.71
C LEU A 246 8.69 -3.82 17.03
N LYS A 247 9.77 -3.89 17.80
CA LYS A 247 10.61 -2.72 18.11
C LYS A 247 11.38 -2.29 16.88
N VAL A 248 11.52 -0.97 16.69
CA VAL A 248 12.46 -0.41 15.71
C VAL A 248 13.88 -0.78 16.13
N GLN A 249 14.64 -1.36 15.21
CA GLN A 249 16.04 -1.76 15.44
C GLN A 249 17.03 -0.69 14.95
N LYS A 250 16.62 0.10 13.93
CA LYS A 250 17.43 1.18 13.36
C LYS A 250 16.52 2.24 12.76
N TYR A 251 16.88 3.50 12.89
CA TYR A 251 16.33 4.59 12.09
C TYR A 251 17.34 4.95 10.99
N TYR A 252 16.95 4.70 9.75
CA TYR A 252 17.74 5.08 8.58
C TYR A 252 17.68 6.59 8.35
N THR A 253 18.82 7.17 8.02
CA THR A 253 18.93 8.59 7.70
C THR A 253 18.40 8.90 6.29
N PRO A 254 18.03 10.15 5.98
CA PRO A 254 17.67 10.55 4.61
C PRO A 254 18.78 10.22 3.58
N LEU A 255 20.05 10.32 3.98
CA LEU A 255 21.18 9.96 3.11
C LEU A 255 21.21 8.46 2.78
N GLU A 256 20.94 7.58 3.76
CA GLU A 256 20.87 6.13 3.54
C GLU A 256 19.69 5.79 2.61
N PHE A 257 18.53 6.44 2.76
CA PHE A 257 17.42 6.29 1.83
C PHE A 257 17.80 6.74 0.41
N GLY A 258 18.55 7.83 0.26
CA GLY A 258 19.06 8.28 -1.03
C GLY A 258 19.96 7.23 -1.69
N LYS A 259 20.82 6.55 -0.92
CA LYS A 259 21.67 5.45 -1.40
C LYS A 259 20.82 4.24 -1.83
N LEU A 260 19.81 3.85 -1.01
CA LEU A 260 18.90 2.74 -1.35
C LEU A 260 18.15 3.03 -2.65
N ARG A 261 17.64 4.27 -2.82
CA ARG A 261 16.99 4.69 -4.05
C ARG A 261 17.92 4.57 -5.26
N LYS A 262 19.16 5.06 -5.14
CA LYS A 262 20.13 4.97 -6.23
C LYS A 262 20.37 3.51 -6.63
N VAL A 263 20.63 2.63 -5.67
CA VAL A 263 20.85 1.19 -5.93
C VAL A 263 19.65 0.56 -6.59
N ALA A 264 18.43 0.87 -6.16
CA ALA A 264 17.20 0.36 -6.80
C ALA A 264 17.12 0.80 -8.28
N MET A 265 17.42 2.07 -8.58
CA MET A 265 17.42 2.56 -9.96
C MET A 265 18.54 1.89 -10.79
N ASP A 266 19.74 1.71 -10.22
CA ASP A 266 20.85 1.02 -10.87
C ASP A 266 20.53 -0.47 -11.16
N LYS A 267 19.67 -1.11 -10.35
CA LYS A 267 19.16 -2.48 -10.55
C LYS A 267 18.02 -2.57 -11.59
N GLY A 268 17.56 -1.45 -12.16
CA GLY A 268 16.60 -1.40 -13.26
C GLY A 268 15.13 -1.31 -12.85
N PHE A 269 14.80 -0.88 -11.62
CA PHE A 269 13.43 -0.46 -11.32
C PHE A 269 13.08 0.77 -12.17
N LYS A 270 11.87 0.80 -12.74
CA LYS A 270 11.41 1.95 -13.56
C LYS A 270 11.16 3.18 -12.69
N HIS A 271 10.73 2.95 -11.44
CA HIS A 271 10.58 4.02 -10.44
C HIS A 271 10.94 3.49 -9.04
N CYS A 272 11.60 4.33 -8.25
CA CYS A 272 11.85 4.04 -6.84
C CYS A 272 11.63 5.30 -6.00
N GLN A 273 10.77 5.18 -4.99
CA GLN A 273 10.58 6.20 -3.96
C GLN A 273 11.12 5.67 -2.64
N ALA A 274 12.11 6.36 -2.05
CA ALA A 274 12.71 5.96 -0.79
C ALA A 274 12.85 7.14 0.16
N GLY A 275 12.44 6.97 1.41
CA GLY A 275 12.52 8.04 2.41
C GLY A 275 11.93 7.68 3.76
N PRO A 276 12.25 8.45 4.81
CA PRO A 276 11.82 8.17 6.18
C PRO A 276 10.29 8.11 6.36
N LEU A 277 9.55 8.91 5.63
CA LEU A 277 8.09 8.98 5.70
C LEU A 277 7.38 8.31 4.51
N VAL A 278 8.14 7.70 3.59
CA VAL A 278 7.56 6.97 2.45
C VAL A 278 6.71 5.80 2.94
N ARG A 279 5.57 5.60 2.27
CA ARG A 279 4.64 4.49 2.41
C ARG A 279 4.36 3.92 1.03
N SER A 280 3.81 2.72 0.94
CA SER A 280 3.53 2.06 -0.34
C SER A 280 2.68 2.91 -1.28
N SER A 281 1.73 3.69 -0.75
CA SER A 281 0.86 4.60 -1.52
C SER A 281 1.30 6.07 -1.51
N TYR A 282 2.50 6.39 -0.97
CA TYR A 282 2.99 7.76 -0.95
C TYR A 282 3.46 8.19 -2.33
N HIS A 283 2.98 9.33 -2.83
CA HIS A 283 3.21 9.83 -4.19
C HIS A 283 2.85 8.81 -5.29
N ALA A 284 1.80 8.01 -5.06
CA ALA A 284 1.39 6.99 -6.01
C ALA A 284 0.96 7.56 -7.37
N ASP A 285 0.43 8.79 -7.38
CA ASP A 285 0.10 9.56 -8.58
C ASP A 285 1.29 9.83 -9.50
N GLU A 286 2.50 9.97 -8.97
CA GLU A 286 3.74 10.18 -9.75
C GLU A 286 4.26 8.87 -10.39
N GLN A 287 3.78 7.73 -9.93
CA GLN A 287 4.25 6.40 -10.32
C GLN A 287 3.42 5.79 -11.44
N VAL A 288 2.36 6.48 -11.88
CA VAL A 288 1.45 6.02 -12.94
C VAL A 288 2.15 6.04 -14.31
N ASN A 289 1.83 5.06 -15.14
CA ASN A 289 2.38 5.00 -16.49
C ASN A 289 1.87 6.15 -17.38
N GLU A 290 2.51 6.38 -18.54
CA GLU A 290 2.15 7.49 -19.44
C GLU A 290 0.70 7.41 -19.94
N ALA A 291 0.16 6.22 -20.19
CA ALA A 291 -1.23 6.06 -20.59
C ALA A 291 -2.22 6.50 -19.50
N ALA A 292 -1.91 6.18 -18.24
CA ALA A 292 -2.71 6.62 -17.11
C ALA A 292 -2.56 8.13 -16.85
N LYS A 293 -1.38 8.70 -17.07
CA LYS A 293 -1.17 10.16 -17.02
C LYS A 293 -1.98 10.90 -18.09
N GLU A 294 -2.05 10.37 -19.29
CA GLU A 294 -2.87 10.95 -20.36
C GLU A 294 -4.36 10.93 -20.01
N LYS A 295 -4.85 9.85 -19.44
CA LYS A 295 -6.21 9.72 -18.92
C LYS A 295 -6.51 10.80 -17.85
N GLN A 296 -5.56 11.07 -16.94
CA GLN A 296 -5.69 12.15 -15.95
C GLN A 296 -5.74 13.54 -16.60
N ARG A 297 -4.89 13.81 -17.61
CA ARG A 297 -4.89 15.09 -18.34
C ARG A 297 -6.23 15.35 -19.04
N GLN A 298 -6.82 14.32 -19.64
CA GLN A 298 -8.14 14.42 -20.28
C GLN A 298 -9.23 14.78 -19.26
N GLY A 299 -9.20 14.17 -18.07
CA GLY A 299 -10.11 14.51 -16.97
C GLY A 299 -9.95 15.96 -16.49
N GLU A 300 -8.72 16.45 -16.37
CA GLU A 300 -8.46 17.84 -15.99
C GLU A 300 -8.99 18.83 -17.04
N ALA A 301 -8.84 18.53 -18.33
CA ALA A 301 -9.34 19.36 -19.41
C ALA A 301 -10.87 19.45 -19.39
N GLN A 302 -11.57 18.35 -19.09
CA GLN A 302 -13.03 18.35 -18.99
C GLN A 302 -13.57 19.06 -17.76
N LEU A 303 -12.84 19.09 -16.66
CA LEU A 303 -13.25 19.81 -15.44
C LEU A 303 -13.06 21.33 -15.55
N ASN A 304 -12.21 21.78 -16.48
CA ASN A 304 -11.91 23.20 -16.72
C ASN A 304 -12.68 23.79 -17.92
N SER A 305 -13.48 23.00 -18.61
CA SER A 305 -14.40 23.39 -19.71
C SER A 305 -15.83 23.51 -19.20
#